data_cc5cd7b93fff43ea494daf8cb3ddd519
#
_entry.id   cc5cd7b93fff43ea494daf8cb3ddd519
#
_cell.length_a   1.000
_cell.length_b   1.000
_cell.length_c   1.000
_cell.angle_alpha   90.00
_cell.angle_beta   90.00
_cell.angle_gamma   90.00
#
_symmetry.space_group_name_H-M   'P 1'
#
loop_
_entity.id
_entity.type
_entity.pdbx_description
1 polymer ?
#
loop_
_entity_poly.entity_id
_entity_poly.type
_entity_poly.pdbx_seq_one_letter_code
_entity_poly.pdbx_strand_id
1 'polypeptide(L)'
;MPLCGPLLPLRAAAALAGAGGVHAQRAREPVTLNFVNADIEAVARTMAAITGRNIVVDPRVKGTMSLSTERPVAPQAAFNQFVSTLRLSGFTVVDSGGLLKVVPEADAKLQTGSVSVGSPPGGAQVVTQIFRLNHETANNLVPILRPLISPNNTINVNPGTNSLVITDYADNLQRIARIIAALDVSNATDVEVIPLKHALAPDLAPIVQRLVD
;
A
#
# COMPACT_ATOMS: atom_id res chain seq x y z
N MET A 1 71.58 -44.57 10.74
CA MET A 1 70.76 -43.46 11.17
C MET A 1 69.69 -43.21 10.10
N PRO A 2 68.47 -43.54 10.36
CA PRO A 2 67.38 -43.32 9.44
C PRO A 2 66.57 -42.10 9.88
N LEU A 3 66.27 -41.21 8.94
CA LEU A 3 65.35 -40.09 9.17
C LEU A 3 63.95 -40.48 8.65
N CYS A 4 63.09 -40.51 9.62
CA CYS A 4 61.65 -40.78 9.45
C CYS A 4 60.94 -39.46 9.17
N GLY A 5 60.29 -39.32 7.99
CA GLY A 5 59.44 -38.22 7.63
C GLY A 5 57.95 -38.60 7.77
N PRO A 6 57.08 -37.74 8.32
CA PRO A 6 55.69 -38.10 8.54
C PRO A 6 54.84 -37.90 7.29
N LEU A 7 53.97 -38.90 7.04
CA LEU A 7 52.88 -38.87 6.08
C LEU A 7 51.77 -37.88 6.50
N LEU A 8 51.41 -36.94 5.61
CA LEU A 8 50.20 -36.12 5.71
C LEU A 8 49.00 -36.93 5.21
N PRO A 9 47.87 -36.90 5.93
CA PRO A 9 46.62 -37.47 5.42
C PRO A 9 45.92 -36.50 4.47
N LEU A 10 45.58 -37.00 3.33
CA LEU A 10 44.74 -36.37 2.30
C LEU A 10 43.30 -36.21 2.83
N ARG A 11 42.87 -34.99 3.12
CA ARG A 11 41.47 -34.68 3.45
C ARG A 11 40.64 -34.62 2.16
N ALA A 12 39.78 -35.60 2.00
CA ALA A 12 38.72 -35.56 0.98
C ALA A 12 37.65 -34.52 1.40
N ALA A 13 37.55 -33.41 0.67
CA ALA A 13 36.46 -32.47 0.82
C ALA A 13 35.25 -32.96 0.01
N ALA A 14 34.25 -33.48 0.72
CA ALA A 14 32.96 -33.79 0.14
C ALA A 14 32.21 -32.51 -0.12
N ALA A 15 32.04 -32.15 -1.40
CA ALA A 15 31.17 -31.06 -1.84
C ALA A 15 29.71 -31.51 -1.76
N LEU A 16 28.99 -31.08 -0.71
CA LEU A 16 27.53 -31.11 -0.71
C LEU A 16 27.03 -29.98 -1.60
N ALA A 17 26.71 -30.31 -2.86
CA ALA A 17 25.95 -29.44 -3.73
C ALA A 17 24.50 -29.42 -3.26
N GLY A 18 24.08 -28.30 -2.66
CA GLY A 18 22.73 -28.09 -2.15
C GLY A 18 21.72 -28.04 -3.30
N ALA A 19 20.81 -29.00 -3.35
CA ALA A 19 19.60 -28.98 -4.16
C ALA A 19 18.54 -28.06 -3.46
N GLY A 20 18.71 -26.76 -3.58
CA GLY A 20 17.81 -25.77 -2.93
C GLY A 20 17.48 -24.59 -3.82
N GLY A 21 17.11 -24.82 -5.09
CA GLY A 21 16.92 -23.68 -6.00
C GLY A 21 15.72 -23.71 -6.95
N VAL A 22 14.92 -24.76 -6.96
CA VAL A 22 13.93 -24.94 -8.04
C VAL A 22 12.55 -24.31 -7.73
N HIS A 23 12.20 -24.06 -6.46
CA HIS A 23 10.86 -23.50 -6.13
C HIS A 23 10.75 -21.98 -6.20
N ALA A 24 11.84 -21.23 -6.08
CA ALA A 24 11.79 -19.76 -6.10
C ALA A 24 11.75 -19.14 -7.51
N GLN A 25 12.05 -19.90 -8.55
CA GLN A 25 12.17 -19.41 -9.91
C GLN A 25 10.84 -19.37 -10.70
N ARG A 26 9.89 -20.24 -10.38
CA ARG A 26 8.58 -20.31 -11.08
C ARG A 26 7.71 -19.06 -10.93
N ALA A 27 7.89 -18.28 -9.88
CA ALA A 27 7.11 -17.06 -9.65
C ALA A 27 7.58 -15.83 -10.44
N ARG A 28 8.59 -15.96 -11.29
CA ARG A 28 9.21 -14.82 -12.00
C ARG A 28 9.13 -14.90 -13.53
N GLU A 29 8.63 -15.98 -14.10
CA GLU A 29 8.52 -16.10 -15.56
C GLU A 29 7.40 -15.19 -16.06
N PRO A 30 7.67 -14.35 -17.10
CA PRO A 30 6.65 -13.53 -17.72
C PRO A 30 5.55 -14.40 -18.34
N VAL A 31 4.30 -13.99 -18.16
CA VAL A 31 3.11 -14.70 -18.66
C VAL A 31 2.32 -13.84 -19.63
N THR A 32 1.76 -14.46 -20.65
CA THR A 32 0.80 -13.80 -21.54
C THR A 32 -0.60 -14.24 -21.16
N LEU A 33 -1.48 -13.27 -20.94
CA LEU A 33 -2.88 -13.52 -20.61
C LEU A 33 -3.74 -13.34 -21.86
N ASN A 34 -4.65 -14.28 -22.08
CA ASN A 34 -5.65 -14.17 -23.13
C ASN A 34 -6.97 -14.81 -22.66
N PHE A 35 -7.77 -14.03 -21.95
CA PHE A 35 -9.09 -14.42 -21.50
C PHE A 35 -10.12 -13.56 -22.23
N VAL A 36 -11.00 -14.18 -23.00
CA VAL A 36 -12.07 -13.51 -23.72
C VAL A 36 -13.40 -14.07 -23.19
N ASN A 37 -14.19 -13.21 -22.55
CA ASN A 37 -15.48 -13.58 -21.97
C ASN A 37 -15.40 -14.82 -21.04
N ALA A 38 -14.29 -14.91 -20.28
CA ALA A 38 -14.04 -16.02 -19.38
C ALA A 38 -14.70 -15.78 -18.02
N ASP A 39 -15.17 -16.86 -17.39
CA ASP A 39 -15.74 -16.83 -16.05
C ASP A 39 -14.72 -16.31 -15.01
N ILE A 40 -15.14 -15.39 -14.14
CA ILE A 40 -14.29 -14.75 -13.12
C ILE A 40 -13.63 -15.81 -12.23
N GLU A 41 -14.35 -16.89 -11.86
CA GLU A 41 -13.79 -17.94 -11.02
C GLU A 41 -12.67 -18.72 -11.74
N ALA A 42 -12.86 -19.01 -13.04
CA ALA A 42 -11.84 -19.68 -13.84
C ALA A 42 -10.58 -18.82 -14.01
N VAL A 43 -10.74 -17.52 -14.24
CA VAL A 43 -9.63 -16.57 -14.31
C VAL A 43 -8.93 -16.47 -12.95
N ALA A 44 -9.66 -16.36 -11.85
CA ALA A 44 -9.08 -16.30 -10.50
C ALA A 44 -8.27 -17.56 -10.18
N ARG A 45 -8.74 -18.75 -10.56
CA ARG A 45 -8.00 -20.02 -10.39
C ARG A 45 -6.69 -20.02 -11.18
N THR A 46 -6.72 -19.52 -12.41
CA THR A 46 -5.53 -19.40 -13.25
C THR A 46 -4.54 -18.39 -12.64
N MET A 47 -5.03 -17.25 -12.13
CA MET A 47 -4.19 -16.25 -11.46
C MET A 47 -3.57 -16.80 -10.17
N ALA A 48 -4.29 -17.65 -9.43
CA ALA A 48 -3.73 -18.35 -8.25
C ALA A 48 -2.53 -19.23 -8.64
N ALA A 49 -2.64 -19.98 -9.74
CA ALA A 49 -1.55 -20.83 -10.25
C ALA A 49 -0.35 -20.00 -10.72
N ILE A 50 -0.57 -18.89 -11.44
CA ILE A 50 0.47 -18.00 -11.96
C ILE A 50 1.23 -17.29 -10.82
N THR A 51 0.51 -16.82 -9.82
CA THR A 51 1.09 -16.03 -8.72
C THR A 51 1.58 -16.86 -7.55
N GLY A 52 1.19 -18.14 -7.49
CA GLY A 52 1.43 -19.02 -6.33
C GLY A 52 0.68 -18.61 -5.07
N ARG A 53 -0.39 -17.79 -5.20
CA ARG A 53 -1.19 -17.28 -4.10
C ARG A 53 -2.52 -18.01 -3.99
N ASN A 54 -3.02 -18.17 -2.78
CA ASN A 54 -4.34 -18.74 -2.56
C ASN A 54 -5.41 -17.69 -2.84
N ILE A 55 -6.28 -17.96 -3.81
CA ILE A 55 -7.40 -17.07 -4.18
C ILE A 55 -8.70 -17.84 -3.98
N VAL A 56 -9.63 -17.22 -3.26
CA VAL A 56 -10.99 -17.72 -3.05
C VAL A 56 -11.98 -16.70 -3.62
N VAL A 57 -12.98 -17.17 -4.32
CA VAL A 57 -14.02 -16.33 -4.92
C VAL A 57 -15.30 -16.48 -4.10
N ASP A 58 -15.89 -15.34 -3.68
CA ASP A 58 -17.19 -15.34 -2.99
C ASP A 58 -18.29 -15.85 -3.95
N PRO A 59 -19.21 -16.72 -3.52
CA PRO A 59 -20.28 -17.26 -4.38
C PRO A 59 -21.19 -16.20 -5.03
N ARG A 60 -21.19 -14.98 -4.51
CA ARG A 60 -21.94 -13.85 -5.07
C ARG A 60 -21.23 -13.19 -6.26
N VAL A 61 -19.94 -13.47 -6.44
CA VAL A 61 -19.15 -12.99 -7.57
C VAL A 61 -19.49 -13.86 -8.79
N LYS A 62 -20.31 -13.33 -9.67
CA LYS A 62 -20.72 -14.01 -10.90
C LYS A 62 -20.53 -13.08 -12.09
N GLY A 63 -20.17 -13.63 -13.22
CA GLY A 63 -19.98 -12.88 -14.46
C GLY A 63 -18.75 -13.32 -15.22
N THR A 64 -18.56 -12.68 -16.34
CA THR A 64 -17.44 -12.93 -17.24
C THR A 64 -16.56 -11.68 -17.33
N MET A 65 -15.28 -11.90 -17.59
CA MET A 65 -14.33 -10.83 -17.81
C MET A 65 -13.44 -11.14 -19.03
N SER A 66 -12.96 -10.08 -19.67
CA SER A 66 -11.97 -10.18 -20.72
C SER A 66 -10.69 -9.51 -20.27
N LEU A 67 -9.58 -10.22 -20.36
CA LEU A 67 -8.25 -9.75 -19.97
C LEU A 67 -7.22 -10.31 -20.93
N SER A 68 -6.61 -9.46 -21.73
CA SER A 68 -5.58 -9.83 -22.68
C SER A 68 -4.34 -8.96 -22.53
N THR A 69 -3.17 -9.58 -22.71
CA THR A 69 -1.90 -8.87 -22.78
C THR A 69 -1.22 -9.18 -24.10
N GLU A 70 -0.79 -8.14 -24.82
CA GLU A 70 -0.07 -8.31 -26.09
C GLU A 70 1.37 -8.79 -25.88
N ARG A 71 1.94 -8.52 -24.73
CA ARG A 71 3.31 -8.86 -24.36
C ARG A 71 3.32 -9.64 -23.05
N PRO A 72 4.32 -10.55 -22.88
CA PRO A 72 4.50 -11.23 -21.63
C PRO A 72 4.73 -10.21 -20.49
N VAL A 73 4.00 -10.36 -19.39
CA VAL A 73 4.08 -9.50 -18.21
C VAL A 73 4.51 -10.30 -16.98
N ALA A 74 5.15 -9.64 -16.03
CA ALA A 74 5.48 -10.27 -14.76
C ALA A 74 4.20 -10.72 -14.03
N PRO A 75 4.22 -11.84 -13.29
CA PRO A 75 3.05 -12.37 -12.56
C PRO A 75 2.36 -11.35 -11.68
N GLN A 76 3.11 -10.46 -11.01
CA GLN A 76 2.54 -9.39 -10.19
C GLN A 76 1.82 -8.33 -11.03
N ALA A 77 2.35 -7.98 -12.20
CA ALA A 77 1.69 -7.04 -13.13
C ALA A 77 0.41 -7.66 -13.70
N ALA A 78 0.45 -8.95 -14.07
CA ALA A 78 -0.72 -9.71 -14.48
C ALA A 78 -1.82 -9.71 -13.40
N PHE A 79 -1.44 -9.93 -12.14
CA PHE A 79 -2.34 -9.87 -11.00
C PHE A 79 -2.96 -8.47 -10.81
N ASN A 80 -2.15 -7.41 -10.92
CA ASN A 80 -2.66 -6.04 -10.80
C ASN A 80 -3.66 -5.71 -11.93
N GLN A 81 -3.42 -6.18 -13.15
CA GLN A 81 -4.37 -6.04 -14.26
C GLN A 81 -5.66 -6.81 -14.00
N PHE A 82 -5.58 -8.05 -13.49
CA PHE A 82 -6.73 -8.83 -13.08
C PHE A 82 -7.58 -8.09 -12.03
N VAL A 83 -6.96 -7.58 -10.95
CA VAL A 83 -7.67 -6.81 -9.92
C VAL A 83 -8.29 -5.54 -10.50
N SER A 84 -7.60 -4.84 -11.39
CA SER A 84 -8.13 -3.64 -12.04
C SER A 84 -9.34 -3.95 -12.91
N THR A 85 -9.33 -5.08 -13.63
CA THR A 85 -10.48 -5.52 -14.44
C THR A 85 -11.65 -5.96 -13.56
N LEU A 86 -11.40 -6.62 -12.42
CA LEU A 86 -12.42 -6.95 -11.44
C LEU A 86 -13.16 -5.72 -10.91
N ARG A 87 -12.44 -4.61 -10.66
CA ARG A 87 -13.04 -3.34 -10.22
C ARG A 87 -14.05 -2.80 -11.22
N LEU A 88 -13.77 -2.91 -12.53
CA LEU A 88 -14.72 -2.49 -13.58
C LEU A 88 -16.03 -3.29 -13.53
N SER A 89 -15.97 -4.50 -13.00
CA SER A 89 -17.14 -5.38 -12.80
C SER A 89 -17.79 -5.23 -11.42
N GLY A 90 -17.31 -4.29 -10.57
CA GLY A 90 -17.83 -4.06 -9.22
C GLY A 90 -17.33 -5.04 -8.17
N PHE A 91 -16.24 -5.75 -8.44
CA PHE A 91 -15.60 -6.69 -7.52
C PHE A 91 -14.19 -6.23 -7.15
N THR A 92 -13.70 -6.70 -6.02
CA THR A 92 -12.33 -6.40 -5.59
C THR A 92 -11.69 -7.57 -4.87
N VAL A 93 -10.39 -7.45 -4.60
CA VAL A 93 -9.62 -8.46 -3.88
C VAL A 93 -9.23 -7.92 -2.52
N VAL A 94 -9.49 -8.70 -1.48
CA VAL A 94 -9.11 -8.41 -0.09
C VAL A 94 -8.11 -9.47 0.38
N ASP A 95 -7.01 -9.06 0.99
CA ASP A 95 -6.04 -9.95 1.62
C ASP A 95 -6.45 -10.16 3.10
N SER A 96 -6.65 -11.42 3.46
CA SER A 96 -6.97 -11.83 4.81
C SER A 96 -5.95 -12.89 5.26
N GLY A 97 -4.81 -12.42 5.80
CA GLY A 97 -3.77 -13.31 6.31
C GLY A 97 -3.10 -14.20 5.25
N GLY A 98 -2.88 -13.65 4.04
CA GLY A 98 -2.27 -14.40 2.92
C GLY A 98 -3.28 -15.15 2.04
N LEU A 99 -4.56 -15.15 2.41
CA LEU A 99 -5.67 -15.65 1.59
C LEU A 99 -6.31 -14.47 0.87
N LEU A 100 -6.24 -14.46 -0.46
CA LEU A 100 -6.89 -13.46 -1.29
C LEU A 100 -8.34 -13.83 -1.54
N LYS A 101 -9.26 -12.95 -1.15
CA LYS A 101 -10.71 -13.15 -1.36
C LYS A 101 -11.20 -12.20 -2.43
N VAL A 102 -11.84 -12.71 -3.46
CA VAL A 102 -12.58 -11.91 -4.44
C VAL A 102 -13.99 -11.71 -3.91
N VAL A 103 -14.37 -10.46 -3.67
CA VAL A 103 -15.65 -10.09 -3.04
C VAL A 103 -16.28 -8.90 -3.75
N PRO A 104 -17.60 -8.67 -3.59
CA PRO A 104 -18.25 -7.43 -4.03
C PRO A 104 -17.58 -6.22 -3.36
N GLU A 105 -17.36 -5.13 -4.11
CA GLU A 105 -16.67 -3.94 -3.63
C GLU A 105 -17.34 -3.33 -2.39
N ALA A 106 -18.67 -3.35 -2.34
CA ALA A 106 -19.42 -2.84 -1.20
C ALA A 106 -19.10 -3.53 0.14
N ASP A 107 -18.72 -4.81 0.09
CA ASP A 107 -18.42 -5.64 1.26
C ASP A 107 -16.92 -5.65 1.62
N ALA A 108 -16.07 -5.18 0.72
CA ALA A 108 -14.61 -5.23 0.91
C ALA A 108 -14.15 -4.56 2.20
N LYS A 109 -14.71 -3.39 2.53
CA LYS A 109 -14.39 -2.65 3.75
C LYS A 109 -14.68 -3.40 5.05
N LEU A 110 -15.62 -4.38 5.02
CA LEU A 110 -15.97 -5.20 6.18
C LEU A 110 -15.04 -6.40 6.35
N GLN A 111 -14.32 -6.76 5.30
CA GLN A 111 -13.45 -7.95 5.26
C GLN A 111 -11.96 -7.59 5.24
N THR A 112 -11.61 -6.31 5.27
CA THR A 112 -10.21 -5.86 5.30
C THR A 112 -9.53 -6.29 6.59
N GLY A 113 -8.52 -7.14 6.46
CA GLY A 113 -7.75 -7.66 7.60
C GLY A 113 -6.46 -6.89 7.87
N SER A 114 -5.92 -6.15 6.91
CA SER A 114 -4.65 -5.44 7.08
C SER A 114 -4.87 -3.97 7.41
N VAL A 115 -4.40 -3.58 8.61
CA VAL A 115 -4.29 -2.18 9.02
C VAL A 115 -2.82 -1.78 8.92
N SER A 116 -2.55 -0.70 8.20
CA SER A 116 -1.21 -0.17 8.01
C SER A 116 -1.05 1.16 8.73
N VAL A 117 0.12 1.39 9.33
CA VAL A 117 0.50 2.66 9.94
C VAL A 117 1.80 3.13 9.28
N GLY A 118 1.85 4.37 8.83
CA GLY A 118 3.00 4.91 8.09
C GLY A 118 2.75 4.92 6.58
N SER A 119 3.70 4.44 5.78
CA SER A 119 3.55 4.44 4.33
C SER A 119 2.54 3.40 3.85
N PRO A 120 1.57 3.76 2.99
CA PRO A 120 0.62 2.81 2.44
C PRO A 120 1.32 1.73 1.61
N PRO A 121 0.90 0.47 1.69
CA PRO A 121 1.40 -0.57 0.81
C PRO A 121 1.07 -0.25 -0.65
N GLY A 122 1.84 -0.80 -1.58
CA GLY A 122 1.53 -0.72 -3.02
C GLY A 122 0.56 -1.81 -3.44
N GLY A 123 -0.21 -1.53 -4.50
CA GLY A 123 -1.07 -2.52 -5.12
C GLY A 123 -2.53 -2.08 -5.23
N ALA A 124 -3.32 -2.98 -5.82
CA ALA A 124 -4.71 -2.71 -6.17
C ALA A 124 -5.74 -3.25 -5.14
N GLN A 125 -5.28 -3.75 -4.00
CA GLN A 125 -6.12 -4.30 -2.94
C GLN A 125 -6.68 -3.21 -2.01
N VAL A 126 -7.81 -3.48 -1.36
CA VAL A 126 -8.40 -2.59 -0.35
C VAL A 126 -7.69 -2.81 0.98
N VAL A 127 -7.23 -1.72 1.59
CA VAL A 127 -6.53 -1.71 2.89
C VAL A 127 -7.01 -0.55 3.74
N THR A 128 -6.82 -0.66 5.05
CA THR A 128 -7.07 0.44 5.99
C THR A 128 -5.75 1.09 6.38
N GLN A 129 -5.66 2.41 6.25
CA GLN A 129 -4.48 3.20 6.57
C GLN A 129 -4.80 4.25 7.63
N ILE A 130 -3.88 4.41 8.60
CA ILE A 130 -3.96 5.46 9.61
C ILE A 130 -2.94 6.54 9.27
N PHE A 131 -3.41 7.77 9.07
CA PHE A 131 -2.60 8.96 8.85
C PHE A 131 -2.65 9.84 10.11
N ARG A 132 -1.52 10.11 10.71
CA ARG A 132 -1.38 11.08 11.80
C ARG A 132 -1.01 12.44 11.23
N LEU A 133 -1.67 13.49 11.71
CA LEU A 133 -1.41 14.87 11.30
C LEU A 133 -0.66 15.59 12.42
N ASN A 134 0.33 16.42 12.03
CA ASN A 134 1.17 17.15 12.97
C ASN A 134 0.78 18.62 13.08
N HIS A 135 0.32 19.23 11.99
CA HIS A 135 0.08 20.67 11.89
C HIS A 135 -1.38 20.99 11.62
N GLU A 136 -2.00 20.27 10.68
CA GLU A 136 -3.39 20.51 10.31
C GLU A 136 -4.35 19.65 11.15
N THR A 137 -5.61 20.13 11.30
CA THR A 137 -6.65 19.39 12.02
C THR A 137 -7.30 18.36 11.12
N ALA A 138 -7.41 17.11 11.57
CA ALA A 138 -7.99 16.02 10.80
C ALA A 138 -9.41 16.34 10.29
N ASN A 139 -10.23 17.06 11.09
CA ASN A 139 -11.57 17.47 10.67
C ASN A 139 -11.58 18.38 9.44
N ASN A 140 -10.57 19.24 9.27
CA ASN A 140 -10.48 20.17 8.14
C ASN A 140 -10.16 19.44 6.85
N LEU A 141 -9.44 18.33 6.91
CA LEU A 141 -9.05 17.55 5.73
C LEU A 141 -10.16 16.63 5.22
N VAL A 142 -11.12 16.23 6.07
CA VAL A 142 -12.22 15.33 5.65
C VAL A 142 -13.00 15.85 4.44
N PRO A 143 -13.50 17.09 4.40
CA PRO A 143 -14.25 17.59 3.26
C PRO A 143 -13.43 17.65 1.98
N ILE A 144 -12.11 17.83 2.09
CA ILE A 144 -11.18 17.89 0.95
C ILE A 144 -10.91 16.48 0.41
N LEU A 145 -10.71 15.51 1.32
CA LEU A 145 -10.33 14.14 0.96
C LEU A 145 -11.52 13.26 0.60
N ARG A 146 -12.71 13.50 1.18
CA ARG A 146 -13.90 12.67 0.94
C ARG A 146 -14.27 12.48 -0.54
N PRO A 147 -14.22 13.52 -1.41
CA PRO A 147 -14.49 13.36 -2.84
C PRO A 147 -13.44 12.53 -3.59
N LEU A 148 -12.26 12.33 -3.01
CA LEU A 148 -11.16 11.58 -3.60
C LEU A 148 -11.16 10.10 -3.22
N ILE A 149 -12.03 9.69 -2.29
CA ILE A 149 -12.18 8.33 -1.80
C ILE A 149 -13.32 7.66 -2.55
N SER A 150 -13.13 6.38 -2.90
CA SER A 150 -14.16 5.58 -3.59
C SER A 150 -15.48 5.59 -2.81
N PRO A 151 -16.65 5.64 -3.47
CA PRO A 151 -17.95 5.76 -2.81
C PRO A 151 -18.25 4.65 -1.79
N ASN A 152 -17.75 3.44 -2.05
CA ASN A 152 -17.92 2.27 -1.17
C ASN A 152 -16.96 2.25 0.02
N ASN A 153 -15.97 3.16 0.04
CA ASN A 153 -14.92 3.21 1.04
C ASN A 153 -15.14 4.31 2.09
N THR A 154 -14.35 4.32 3.15
CA THR A 154 -14.62 5.16 4.31
C THR A 154 -13.44 6.03 4.72
N ILE A 155 -13.76 7.22 5.25
CA ILE A 155 -12.84 8.10 5.97
C ILE A 155 -13.47 8.43 7.32
N ASN A 156 -12.71 8.23 8.38
CA ASN A 156 -13.10 8.53 9.76
C ASN A 156 -12.01 9.36 10.44
N VAL A 157 -12.43 10.24 11.35
CA VAL A 157 -11.52 11.06 12.18
C VAL A 157 -11.41 10.45 13.55
N ASN A 158 -10.20 10.39 14.08
CA ASN A 158 -9.96 10.22 15.51
C ASN A 158 -9.44 11.54 16.08
N PRO A 159 -10.31 12.35 16.71
CA PRO A 159 -9.91 13.67 17.22
C PRO A 159 -8.91 13.57 18.37
N GLY A 160 -8.95 12.50 19.17
CA GLY A 160 -8.06 12.30 20.30
C GLY A 160 -6.59 12.17 19.94
N THR A 161 -6.29 11.70 18.74
CA THR A 161 -4.91 11.52 18.23
C THR A 161 -4.63 12.35 16.99
N ASN A 162 -5.54 13.24 16.59
CA ASN A 162 -5.49 14.02 15.36
C ASN A 162 -5.15 13.16 14.15
N SER A 163 -5.90 12.07 13.97
CA SER A 163 -5.60 11.07 12.94
C SER A 163 -6.80 10.81 12.04
N LEU A 164 -6.52 10.50 10.78
CA LEU A 164 -7.47 10.02 9.80
C LEU A 164 -7.33 8.51 9.65
N VAL A 165 -8.43 7.79 9.71
CA VAL A 165 -8.53 6.36 9.40
C VAL A 165 -9.24 6.23 8.08
N ILE A 166 -8.53 5.84 7.04
CA ILE A 166 -9.03 5.75 5.67
C ILE A 166 -8.95 4.31 5.21
N THR A 167 -10.07 3.77 4.76
CA THR A 167 -10.12 2.47 4.08
C THR A 167 -10.36 2.73 2.61
N ASP A 168 -9.42 2.37 1.75
CA ASP A 168 -9.51 2.53 0.31
C ASP A 168 -8.49 1.62 -0.39
N TYR A 169 -8.43 1.70 -1.72
CA TYR A 169 -7.43 1.01 -2.51
C TYR A 169 -6.02 1.52 -2.19
N ALA A 170 -5.06 0.61 -2.11
CA ALA A 170 -3.69 0.92 -1.71
C ALA A 170 -3.02 1.96 -2.63
N ASP A 171 -3.25 1.90 -3.95
CA ASP A 171 -2.78 2.90 -4.91
C ASP A 171 -3.41 4.29 -4.70
N ASN A 172 -4.72 4.34 -4.36
CA ASN A 172 -5.39 5.60 -4.02
C ASN A 172 -4.89 6.16 -2.69
N LEU A 173 -4.65 5.31 -1.69
CA LEU A 173 -4.08 5.72 -0.41
C LEU A 173 -2.69 6.32 -0.55
N GLN A 174 -1.85 5.83 -1.48
CA GLN A 174 -0.56 6.45 -1.80
C GLN A 174 -0.74 7.86 -2.39
N ARG A 175 -1.75 8.07 -3.23
CA ARG A 175 -2.09 9.41 -3.75
C ARG A 175 -2.57 10.32 -2.62
N ILE A 176 -3.47 9.83 -1.77
CA ILE A 176 -3.99 10.56 -0.59
C ILE A 176 -2.86 10.90 0.37
N ALA A 177 -1.92 9.99 0.63
CA ALA A 177 -0.75 10.24 1.47
C ALA A 177 0.07 11.43 1.00
N ARG A 178 0.29 11.57 -0.32
CA ARG A 178 1.00 12.72 -0.91
C ARG A 178 0.22 14.01 -0.76
N ILE A 179 -1.11 13.97 -0.89
CA ILE A 179 -1.97 15.14 -0.69
C ILE A 179 -1.94 15.57 0.78
N ILE A 180 -2.08 14.63 1.71
CA ILE A 180 -1.99 14.91 3.15
C ILE A 180 -0.64 15.54 3.48
N ALA A 181 0.46 14.98 3.02
CA ALA A 181 1.80 15.52 3.27
C ALA A 181 1.99 16.95 2.72
N ALA A 182 1.30 17.30 1.64
CA ALA A 182 1.34 18.65 1.08
C ALA A 182 0.44 19.65 1.84
N LEU A 183 -0.59 19.17 2.55
CA LEU A 183 -1.52 20.00 3.31
C LEU A 183 -1.15 20.09 4.80
N ASP A 184 -0.52 19.07 5.36
CA ASP A 184 -0.07 19.01 6.76
C ASP A 184 1.27 19.75 6.95
N VAL A 185 1.30 21.01 6.57
CA VAL A 185 2.47 21.88 6.69
C VAL A 185 2.29 22.85 7.86
N SER A 186 3.38 23.21 8.50
CA SER A 186 3.38 24.23 9.54
C SER A 186 2.98 25.57 8.93
N ASN A 187 1.83 26.10 9.34
CA ASN A 187 1.46 27.50 9.10
C ASN A 187 2.04 28.42 10.19
N ALA A 188 3.10 27.97 10.88
CA ALA A 188 3.79 28.84 11.81
C ALA A 188 4.32 30.04 10.99
N THR A 189 3.62 31.15 11.09
CA THR A 189 4.21 32.46 10.83
C THR A 189 5.46 32.49 11.69
N ASP A 190 6.62 32.67 11.09
CA ASP A 190 7.87 32.83 11.81
C ASP A 190 7.68 33.94 12.83
N VAL A 191 7.50 33.54 14.10
CA VAL A 191 7.45 34.49 15.20
C VAL A 191 8.89 34.81 15.55
N GLU A 192 9.36 35.97 15.06
CA GLU A 192 10.64 36.48 15.45
C GLU A 192 10.54 37.16 16.82
N VAL A 193 11.27 36.66 17.80
CA VAL A 193 11.37 37.25 19.12
C VAL A 193 12.49 38.27 19.14
N ILE A 194 12.15 39.56 19.09
CA ILE A 194 13.13 40.65 19.13
C ILE A 194 13.33 41.08 20.60
N PRO A 195 14.50 40.83 21.19
CA PRO A 195 14.79 41.27 22.56
C PRO A 195 14.97 42.80 22.59
N LEU A 196 14.12 43.48 23.36
CA LEU A 196 14.20 44.93 23.53
C LEU A 196 15.25 45.29 24.59
N LYS A 197 16.16 46.22 24.28
CA LYS A 197 17.23 46.65 25.17
C LYS A 197 16.92 47.94 25.95
N HIS A 198 16.05 48.80 25.39
CA HIS A 198 15.82 50.14 25.93
C HIS A 198 14.33 50.56 25.98
N ALA A 199 13.41 49.69 25.67
CA ALA A 199 11.97 49.96 25.72
C ALA A 199 11.22 48.81 26.37
N LEU A 200 10.07 49.10 26.92
CA LEU A 200 9.15 48.10 27.43
C LEU A 200 8.21 47.61 26.28
N ALA A 201 8.02 46.32 26.15
CA ALA A 201 7.16 45.73 25.09
C ALA A 201 5.73 46.31 25.07
N PRO A 202 5.04 46.56 26.21
CA PRO A 202 3.71 47.17 26.20
C PRO A 202 3.66 48.59 25.61
N ASP A 203 4.75 49.34 25.68
CA ASP A 203 4.82 50.71 25.13
C ASP A 203 5.08 50.71 23.62
N LEU A 204 5.82 49.72 23.15
CA LEU A 204 6.19 49.61 21.74
C LEU A 204 5.10 48.95 20.90
N ALA A 205 4.38 47.99 21.44
CA ALA A 205 3.35 47.21 20.74
C ALA A 205 2.30 48.09 20.00
N PRO A 206 1.67 49.11 20.64
CA PRO A 206 0.68 49.96 19.99
C PRO A 206 1.27 50.87 18.90
N ILE A 207 2.58 51.15 18.95
CA ILE A 207 3.26 51.93 17.92
C ILE A 207 3.49 51.07 16.70
N VAL A 208 3.97 49.85 16.90
CA VAL A 208 4.20 48.89 15.80
C VAL A 208 2.87 48.54 15.12
N GLN A 209 1.81 48.31 15.89
CA GLN A 209 0.51 48.00 15.34
C GLN A 209 -0.04 49.10 14.44
N ARG A 210 0.17 50.37 14.78
CA ARG A 210 -0.21 51.54 13.93
C ARG A 210 0.62 51.70 12.66
N LEU A 211 1.77 51.07 12.57
CA LEU A 211 2.64 51.12 11.38
C LEU A 211 2.35 49.99 10.39
N VAL A 212 1.65 48.93 10.84
CA VAL A 212 1.32 47.73 10.03
C VAL A 212 -0.13 47.76 9.51
N ASP A 213 -1.04 48.53 10.17
CA ASP A 213 -2.39 48.82 9.72
C ASP A 213 -2.36 49.97 8.66
#